data_501306c2e1be6f4ed65cde7bb3d77279
#
_entry.id   501306c2e1be6f4ed65cde7bb3d77279
#
_cell.length_a   1.000
_cell.length_b   1.000
_cell.length_c   1.000
_cell.angle_alpha   90.00
_cell.angle_beta   90.00
_cell.angle_gamma   90.00
#
_symmetry.space_group_name_H-M   'P 1'
#
loop_
_entity.id
_entity.type
_entity.pdbx_description
1 polymer ?
#
loop_
_entity_poly.entity_id
_entity_poly.type
_entity_poly.pdbx_seq_one_letter_code
_entity_poly.pdbx_strand_id
1 'polypeptide(L)'
;MKLQLSLEWFLNPDHLPMMAGIDQGWYRDAGLELELLVPDDHYDGLAATVSGDIAFACNEPLHMIDAHRPGLKALGCFFETDGGILLQRAAGQRLLDGGAVRLASPVAGGVTDAIAVEILARWCTQQGAAFDAAQVRIEEAGFAHLDNLRAGYDGAWLCFANFEGVEARLAGMDAHFIATHQVGMHNFSALELFTSQGFLAEHPDVVATVTRLIGQGAQLCRDDPAQAAAIWYRYSETQPTALMDAIIADTCPRLVAPVTRDAARWHGMWEQFDRLGLSQVDRAGYDALYA
;
A
#
# COMPACT_ATOMS: atom_id res chain seq x y z
N MET A 1 -24.13 -15.84 -4.65
CA MET A 1 -24.04 -14.44 -5.15
C MET A 1 -22.65 -14.23 -5.73
N LYS A 2 -22.53 -13.73 -6.97
CA LYS A 2 -21.23 -13.38 -7.54
C LYS A 2 -20.86 -11.98 -7.09
N LEU A 3 -19.62 -11.78 -6.61
CA LEU A 3 -19.07 -10.53 -6.11
C LEU A 3 -17.73 -10.25 -6.80
N GLN A 4 -17.48 -8.99 -7.12
CA GLN A 4 -16.22 -8.53 -7.67
C GLN A 4 -15.56 -7.58 -6.66
N LEU A 5 -14.24 -7.75 -6.50
CA LEU A 5 -13.37 -6.91 -5.69
C LEU A 5 -12.22 -6.42 -6.56
N SER A 6 -12.15 -5.11 -6.77
CA SER A 6 -11.04 -4.49 -7.49
C SER A 6 -9.82 -4.38 -6.58
N LEU A 7 -8.67 -4.80 -7.09
CA LEU A 7 -7.38 -4.52 -6.48
C LEU A 7 -6.96 -3.07 -6.81
N GLU A 8 -6.06 -2.52 -6.02
CA GLU A 8 -5.48 -1.18 -6.24
C GLU A 8 -4.43 -1.18 -7.35
N TRP A 9 -3.79 -2.34 -7.55
CA TRP A 9 -2.66 -2.52 -8.43
C TRP A 9 -2.64 -3.93 -9.03
N PHE A 10 -1.52 -4.32 -9.65
CA PHE A 10 -1.31 -5.69 -10.09
C PHE A 10 -1.38 -6.69 -8.92
N LEU A 11 -1.74 -7.93 -9.23
CA LEU A 11 -1.81 -9.00 -8.24
C LEU A 11 -0.44 -9.22 -7.58
N ASN A 12 -0.40 -9.15 -6.26
CA ASN A 12 0.80 -9.29 -5.46
C ASN A 12 0.50 -9.97 -4.11
N PRO A 13 1.50 -10.37 -3.31
CA PRO A 13 1.29 -11.08 -2.05
C PRO A 13 0.50 -10.33 -0.97
N ASP A 14 0.32 -9.01 -1.08
CA ASP A 14 -0.49 -8.25 -0.13
C ASP A 14 -1.97 -8.65 -0.19
N HIS A 15 -2.40 -9.24 -1.33
CA HIS A 15 -3.76 -9.77 -1.55
C HIS A 15 -3.96 -11.23 -1.06
N LEU A 16 -2.95 -11.85 -0.47
CA LEU A 16 -3.03 -13.22 0.08
C LEU A 16 -4.26 -13.48 0.97
N PRO A 17 -4.76 -12.52 1.78
CA PRO A 17 -5.96 -12.75 2.58
C PRO A 17 -7.20 -13.14 1.77
N MET A 18 -7.41 -12.50 0.63
CA MET A 18 -8.54 -12.79 -0.27
C MET A 18 -8.33 -14.10 -0.99
N MET A 19 -7.11 -14.33 -1.49
CA MET A 19 -6.71 -15.55 -2.20
C MET A 19 -6.85 -16.79 -1.31
N ALA A 20 -6.49 -16.65 -0.01
CA ALA A 20 -6.66 -17.72 0.96
C ALA A 20 -8.12 -18.13 1.12
N GLY A 21 -9.03 -17.17 1.24
CA GLY A 21 -10.46 -17.44 1.32
C GLY A 21 -11.03 -18.12 0.07
N ILE A 22 -10.53 -17.75 -1.12
CA ILE A 22 -10.90 -18.37 -2.40
C ILE A 22 -10.35 -19.81 -2.47
N ASP A 23 -9.06 -20.01 -2.20
CA ASP A 23 -8.39 -21.32 -2.25
C ASP A 23 -9.01 -22.32 -1.27
N GLN A 24 -9.33 -21.88 -0.06
CA GLN A 24 -9.97 -22.71 0.97
C GLN A 24 -11.47 -22.94 0.72
N GLY A 25 -12.07 -22.28 -0.28
CA GLY A 25 -13.49 -22.39 -0.61
C GLY A 25 -14.45 -21.72 0.35
N TRP A 26 -13.98 -20.89 1.29
CA TRP A 26 -14.80 -20.27 2.34
C TRP A 26 -15.89 -19.35 1.80
N TYR A 27 -15.63 -18.64 0.71
CA TYR A 27 -16.64 -17.82 0.05
C TYR A 27 -17.76 -18.69 -0.51
N ARG A 28 -17.40 -19.79 -1.21
CA ARG A 28 -18.37 -20.73 -1.77
C ARG A 28 -19.24 -21.38 -0.68
N ASP A 29 -18.63 -21.76 0.45
CA ASP A 29 -19.34 -22.34 1.58
C ASP A 29 -20.33 -21.33 2.23
N ALA A 30 -20.04 -20.02 2.09
CA ALA A 30 -20.96 -18.95 2.47
C ALA A 30 -21.97 -18.57 1.36
N GLY A 31 -22.04 -19.32 0.24
CA GLY A 31 -22.91 -19.02 -0.87
C GLY A 31 -22.48 -17.84 -1.73
N LEU A 32 -21.19 -17.47 -1.64
CA LEU A 32 -20.58 -16.37 -2.36
C LEU A 32 -19.54 -16.87 -3.35
N GLU A 33 -19.36 -16.13 -4.44
CA GLU A 33 -18.28 -16.32 -5.40
C GLU A 33 -17.53 -14.99 -5.52
N LEU A 34 -16.31 -14.93 -4.97
CA LEU A 34 -15.47 -13.73 -5.01
C LEU A 34 -14.51 -13.81 -6.18
N GLU A 35 -14.56 -12.82 -7.07
CA GLU A 35 -13.63 -12.60 -8.17
C GLU A 35 -12.77 -11.38 -7.89
N LEU A 36 -11.44 -11.54 -7.97
CA LEU A 36 -10.49 -10.43 -7.87
C LEU A 36 -10.29 -9.82 -9.27
N LEU A 37 -10.51 -8.51 -9.38
CA LEU A 37 -10.26 -7.75 -10.59
C LEU A 37 -8.92 -7.07 -10.47
N VAL A 38 -7.98 -7.47 -11.32
CA VAL A 38 -6.70 -6.77 -11.48
C VAL A 38 -6.96 -5.58 -12.41
N PRO A 39 -6.79 -4.33 -11.95
CA PRO A 39 -7.09 -3.17 -12.76
C PRO A 39 -6.13 -3.05 -13.94
N ASP A 40 -6.63 -2.55 -15.06
CA ASP A 40 -5.77 -1.97 -16.09
C ASP A 40 -5.47 -0.50 -15.78
N ASP A 41 -4.58 0.14 -16.53
CA ASP A 41 -4.07 1.49 -16.26
C ASP A 41 -5.17 2.59 -16.22
N HIS A 42 -6.40 2.27 -16.60
CA HIS A 42 -7.52 3.22 -16.69
C HIS A 42 -8.70 2.87 -15.79
N TYR A 43 -8.64 1.76 -15.05
CA TYR A 43 -9.76 1.30 -14.25
C TYR A 43 -9.73 1.88 -12.84
N ASP A 44 -10.70 2.73 -12.50
CA ASP A 44 -10.90 3.25 -11.13
C ASP A 44 -11.88 2.35 -10.36
N GLY A 45 -11.32 1.37 -9.63
CA GLY A 45 -12.09 0.43 -8.81
C GLY A 45 -12.91 1.11 -7.70
N LEU A 46 -12.42 2.24 -7.16
CA LEU A 46 -13.17 2.99 -6.14
C LEU A 46 -14.39 3.67 -6.75
N ALA A 47 -14.26 4.26 -7.94
CA ALA A 47 -15.39 4.84 -8.65
C ALA A 47 -16.42 3.78 -9.04
N ALA A 48 -15.97 2.63 -9.53
CA ALA A 48 -16.83 1.49 -9.86
C ALA A 48 -17.55 0.92 -8.61
N THR A 49 -16.91 0.96 -7.44
CA THR A 49 -17.57 0.58 -6.17
C THR A 49 -18.66 1.58 -5.79
N VAL A 50 -18.39 2.89 -5.90
CA VAL A 50 -19.38 3.93 -5.59
C VAL A 50 -20.57 3.88 -6.53
N SER A 51 -20.37 3.63 -7.84
CA SER A 51 -21.44 3.49 -8.82
C SER A 51 -22.27 2.21 -8.64
N GLY A 52 -21.75 1.22 -7.91
CA GLY A 52 -22.40 -0.08 -7.73
C GLY A 52 -22.13 -1.09 -8.84
N ASP A 53 -21.17 -0.82 -9.73
CA ASP A 53 -20.75 -1.74 -10.79
C ASP A 53 -20.04 -2.96 -10.20
N ILE A 54 -19.30 -2.76 -9.08
CA ILE A 54 -18.67 -3.82 -8.29
C ILE A 54 -19.01 -3.66 -6.82
N ALA A 55 -18.86 -4.74 -6.06
CA ALA A 55 -19.22 -4.76 -4.63
C ALA A 55 -18.15 -4.19 -3.70
N PHE A 56 -16.87 -4.43 -4.03
CA PHE A 56 -15.73 -4.07 -3.19
C PHE A 56 -14.55 -3.55 -4.00
N ALA A 57 -13.74 -2.73 -3.34
CA ALA A 57 -12.38 -2.42 -3.78
C ALA A 57 -11.41 -2.45 -2.60
N CYS A 58 -10.13 -2.67 -2.83
CA CYS A 58 -9.10 -2.31 -1.89
C CYS A 58 -8.25 -1.18 -2.45
N ASN A 59 -7.72 -0.35 -1.56
CA ASN A 59 -6.82 0.74 -1.96
C ASN A 59 -6.00 1.24 -0.77
N GLU A 60 -4.97 2.01 -1.07
CA GLU A 60 -4.19 2.69 -0.03
C GLU A 60 -4.96 3.87 0.57
N PRO A 61 -4.86 4.09 1.88
CA PRO A 61 -5.46 5.26 2.55
C PRO A 61 -5.00 6.60 1.98
N LEU A 62 -3.80 6.64 1.39
CA LEU A 62 -3.26 7.82 0.72
C LEU A 62 -4.18 8.32 -0.41
N HIS A 63 -4.77 7.42 -1.21
CA HIS A 63 -5.67 7.78 -2.30
C HIS A 63 -7.03 8.34 -1.83
N MET A 64 -7.32 8.21 -0.53
CA MET A 64 -8.54 8.79 0.05
C MET A 64 -8.42 10.29 0.29
N ILE A 65 -7.22 10.86 0.21
CA ILE A 65 -7.01 12.32 0.31
C ILE A 65 -6.97 13.02 -1.06
N ASP A 66 -6.83 12.26 -2.16
CA ASP A 66 -6.67 12.83 -3.51
C ASP A 66 -8.00 13.28 -4.13
N ALA A 67 -9.10 12.58 -3.81
CA ALA A 67 -10.41 12.88 -4.36
C ALA A 67 -11.53 12.53 -3.39
N HIS A 68 -12.50 13.43 -3.27
CA HIS A 68 -13.73 13.16 -2.54
C HIS A 68 -14.60 12.15 -3.29
N ARG A 69 -14.94 11.05 -2.62
CA ARG A 69 -15.78 9.96 -3.18
C ARG A 69 -17.01 9.74 -2.30
N PRO A 70 -18.07 10.58 -2.46
CA PRO A 70 -19.30 10.47 -1.68
C PRO A 70 -19.94 9.09 -1.82
N GLY A 71 -20.32 8.49 -0.71
CA GLY A 71 -20.91 7.15 -0.68
C GLY A 71 -19.92 5.99 -0.62
N LEU A 72 -18.62 6.25 -0.66
CA LEU A 72 -17.60 5.23 -0.33
C LEU A 72 -17.55 5.01 1.18
N LYS A 73 -17.36 3.77 1.63
CA LYS A 73 -17.23 3.38 3.03
C LYS A 73 -16.00 2.49 3.23
N ALA A 74 -15.14 2.89 4.18
CA ALA A 74 -14.02 2.08 4.62
C ALA A 74 -14.51 0.98 5.56
N LEU A 75 -14.13 -0.26 5.28
CA LEU A 75 -14.47 -1.44 6.09
C LEU A 75 -13.34 -1.81 7.06
N GLY A 76 -12.11 -1.48 6.72
CA GLY A 76 -10.94 -1.63 7.58
C GLY A 76 -9.71 -2.12 6.85
N CYS A 77 -8.59 -2.02 7.54
CA CYS A 77 -7.27 -2.41 7.07
C CYS A 77 -7.07 -3.92 7.20
N PHE A 78 -6.53 -4.56 6.18
CA PHE A 78 -6.17 -5.99 6.16
C PHE A 78 -4.68 -6.23 5.92
N PHE A 79 -3.93 -5.22 5.51
CA PHE A 79 -2.49 -5.25 5.27
C PHE A 79 -1.86 -3.90 5.55
N GLU A 80 -0.64 -3.90 6.11
CA GLU A 80 0.14 -2.70 6.31
C GLU A 80 1.64 -2.99 6.21
N THR A 81 2.33 -2.17 5.44
CA THR A 81 3.78 -2.18 5.32
C THR A 81 4.36 -0.78 5.55
N ASP A 82 5.69 -0.67 5.65
CA ASP A 82 6.35 0.62 5.68
C ASP A 82 6.59 1.10 4.25
N GLY A 83 6.04 2.26 3.92
CA GLY A 83 6.38 2.99 2.70
C GLY A 83 7.51 3.98 2.93
N GLY A 84 8.30 4.24 1.90
CA GLY A 84 9.43 5.15 2.06
C GLY A 84 10.35 5.26 0.85
N ILE A 85 11.58 5.65 1.14
CA ILE A 85 12.63 5.87 0.17
C ILE A 85 13.74 4.84 0.37
N LEU A 86 14.09 4.14 -0.69
CA LEU A 86 15.32 3.36 -0.74
C LEU A 86 16.45 4.26 -1.26
N LEU A 87 17.37 4.68 -0.38
CA LEU A 87 18.45 5.64 -0.67
C LEU A 87 19.82 4.94 -0.59
N GLN A 88 20.61 4.99 -1.65
CA GLN A 88 21.98 4.51 -1.62
C GLN A 88 22.77 5.21 -0.51
N ARG A 89 23.54 4.44 0.28
CA ARG A 89 24.25 4.98 1.46
C ARG A 89 25.20 6.13 1.10
N ALA A 90 25.93 6.00 0.00
CA ALA A 90 26.83 7.06 -0.48
C ALA A 90 26.05 8.34 -0.89
N ALA A 91 24.85 8.18 -1.47
CA ALA A 91 23.98 9.30 -1.80
C ALA A 91 23.40 9.96 -0.55
N GLY A 92 23.05 9.16 0.46
CA GLY A 92 22.63 9.66 1.76
C GLY A 92 23.71 10.53 2.40
N GLN A 93 24.97 10.07 2.42
CA GLN A 93 26.08 10.87 2.95
C GLN A 93 26.25 12.15 2.13
N ARG A 94 26.18 12.08 0.81
CA ARG A 94 26.29 13.27 -0.05
C ARG A 94 25.18 14.29 0.26
N LEU A 95 23.96 13.84 0.49
CA LEU A 95 22.85 14.71 0.88
C LEU A 95 23.10 15.40 2.23
N LEU A 96 23.60 14.67 3.23
CA LEU A 96 23.97 15.21 4.54
C LEU A 96 25.08 16.27 4.44
N ASP A 97 25.98 16.12 3.47
CA ASP A 97 27.07 17.06 3.20
C ASP A 97 26.64 18.26 2.31
N GLY A 98 25.33 18.40 2.02
CA GLY A 98 24.78 19.50 1.25
C GLY A 98 24.80 19.29 -0.27
N GLY A 99 25.07 18.07 -0.74
CA GLY A 99 25.03 17.71 -2.17
C GLY A 99 23.65 17.31 -2.65
N ALA A 100 23.46 17.32 -3.97
CA ALA A 100 22.20 16.94 -4.60
C ALA A 100 22.04 15.43 -4.74
N VAL A 101 20.76 14.98 -4.73
CA VAL A 101 20.36 13.58 -4.98
C VAL A 101 19.23 13.51 -6.00
N ARG A 102 19.23 12.42 -6.76
CA ARG A 102 18.24 12.12 -7.79
C ARG A 102 17.49 10.85 -7.44
N LEU A 103 16.18 10.96 -7.26
CA LEU A 103 15.29 9.84 -6.94
C LEU A 103 14.53 9.40 -8.20
N ALA A 104 14.46 8.09 -8.40
CA ALA A 104 13.53 7.48 -9.34
C ALA A 104 12.14 7.38 -8.68
N SER A 105 11.08 7.69 -9.42
CA SER A 105 9.69 7.54 -8.99
C SER A 105 8.86 6.94 -10.12
N PRO A 106 7.91 6.05 -9.83
CA PRO A 106 6.99 5.54 -10.85
C PRO A 106 5.95 6.59 -11.29
N VAL A 107 5.74 7.66 -10.50
CA VAL A 107 4.75 8.72 -10.73
C VAL A 107 5.31 10.07 -10.31
N ALA A 108 6.40 10.51 -10.93
CA ALA A 108 7.02 11.79 -10.63
C ALA A 108 6.13 12.99 -11.04
N GLY A 109 6.29 14.10 -10.32
CA GLY A 109 5.56 15.34 -10.56
C GLY A 109 4.20 15.41 -9.87
N GLY A 110 3.83 14.37 -9.09
CA GLY A 110 2.57 14.32 -8.34
C GLY A 110 2.68 14.84 -6.90
N VAL A 111 1.54 14.81 -6.19
CA VAL A 111 1.44 15.20 -4.76
C VAL A 111 2.38 14.37 -3.89
N THR A 112 2.63 13.12 -4.25
CA THR A 112 3.49 12.19 -3.49
C THR A 112 4.96 12.64 -3.44
N ASP A 113 5.45 13.39 -4.43
CA ASP A 113 6.82 13.91 -4.41
C ASP A 113 7.10 14.81 -3.20
N ALA A 114 6.10 15.61 -2.78
CA ALA A 114 6.22 16.43 -1.59
C ALA A 114 6.38 15.58 -0.31
N ILE A 115 5.80 14.38 -0.26
CA ILE A 115 6.00 13.42 0.84
C ILE A 115 7.46 12.94 0.85
N ALA A 116 8.02 12.59 -0.32
CA ALA A 116 9.41 12.17 -0.43
C ALA A 116 10.38 13.27 0.04
N VAL A 117 10.15 14.51 -0.36
CA VAL A 117 10.95 15.66 0.07
C VAL A 117 10.86 15.87 1.58
N GLU A 118 9.66 15.76 2.18
CA GLU A 118 9.46 15.89 3.62
C GLU A 118 10.14 14.74 4.40
N ILE A 119 10.11 13.51 3.89
CA ILE A 119 10.84 12.37 4.48
C ILE A 119 12.34 12.69 4.54
N LEU A 120 12.93 13.17 3.44
CA LEU A 120 14.35 13.50 3.40
C LEU A 120 14.70 14.70 4.28
N ALA A 121 13.84 15.72 4.35
CA ALA A 121 14.02 16.88 5.23
C ALA A 121 14.10 16.47 6.70
N ARG A 122 13.15 15.64 7.13
CA ARG A 122 13.13 15.12 8.51
C ARG A 122 14.30 14.20 8.79
N TRP A 123 14.64 13.33 7.84
CA TRP A 123 15.80 12.45 7.97
C TRP A 123 17.10 13.25 8.12
N CYS A 124 17.35 14.26 7.28
CA CYS A 124 18.51 15.14 7.41
C CYS A 124 18.55 15.84 8.77
N THR A 125 17.39 16.37 9.22
CA THR A 125 17.27 17.02 10.53
C THR A 125 17.63 16.07 11.67
N GLN A 126 17.17 14.82 11.63
CA GLN A 126 17.52 13.79 12.63
C GLN A 126 19.02 13.45 12.63
N GLN A 127 19.67 13.56 11.48
CA GLN A 127 21.12 13.38 11.35
C GLN A 127 21.91 14.65 11.70
N GLY A 128 21.24 15.75 12.10
CA GLY A 128 21.89 17.02 12.43
C GLY A 128 22.37 17.83 11.23
N ALA A 129 21.91 17.52 10.02
CA ALA A 129 22.26 18.21 8.78
C ALA A 129 21.20 19.23 8.36
N ALA A 130 21.64 20.30 7.70
CA ALA A 130 20.74 21.22 7.01
C ALA A 130 20.16 20.53 5.74
N PHE A 131 18.95 20.94 5.36
CA PHE A 131 18.28 20.41 4.18
C PHE A 131 17.76 21.57 3.31
N ASP A 132 17.94 21.44 2.01
CA ASP A 132 17.34 22.31 1.01
C ASP A 132 16.60 21.44 -0.02
N ALA A 133 15.31 21.67 -0.20
CA ALA A 133 14.49 20.93 -1.16
C ALA A 133 15.03 20.98 -2.59
N ALA A 134 15.77 22.04 -2.97
CA ALA A 134 16.42 22.15 -4.27
C ALA A 134 17.53 21.10 -4.51
N GLN A 135 18.00 20.42 -3.46
CA GLN A 135 18.96 19.33 -3.56
C GLN A 135 18.31 18.02 -4.03
N VAL A 136 16.98 17.91 -3.99
CA VAL A 136 16.25 16.69 -4.36
C VAL A 136 15.61 16.87 -5.72
N ARG A 137 15.96 15.97 -6.64
CA ARG A 137 15.32 15.88 -7.94
C ARG A 137 14.62 14.52 -8.05
N ILE A 138 13.31 14.54 -8.32
CA ILE A 138 12.50 13.34 -8.52
C ILE A 138 12.19 13.23 -10.00
N GLU A 139 12.45 12.07 -10.59
CA GLU A 139 12.28 11.81 -12.01
C GLU A 139 11.47 10.55 -12.23
N GLU A 140 10.59 10.58 -13.23
CA GLU A 140 9.83 9.40 -13.62
C GLU A 140 10.76 8.34 -14.23
N ALA A 141 10.71 7.13 -13.66
CA ALA A 141 11.58 6.01 -14.04
C ALA A 141 10.90 4.64 -13.88
N GLY A 142 9.57 4.61 -13.75
CA GLY A 142 8.80 3.37 -13.61
C GLY A 142 9.12 2.59 -12.32
N PHE A 143 8.58 1.38 -12.22
CA PHE A 143 8.57 0.56 -11.01
C PHE A 143 9.79 -0.37 -10.83
N ALA A 144 10.75 -0.38 -11.75
CA ALA A 144 11.95 -1.20 -11.64
C ALA A 144 12.97 -0.55 -10.68
N HIS A 145 12.58 -0.35 -9.40
CA HIS A 145 13.31 0.46 -8.44
C HIS A 145 14.78 0.09 -8.28
N LEU A 146 15.09 -1.21 -8.11
CA LEU A 146 16.48 -1.65 -7.94
C LEU A 146 17.30 -1.51 -9.22
N ASP A 147 16.67 -1.71 -10.38
CA ASP A 147 17.36 -1.49 -11.67
C ASP A 147 17.61 0.00 -11.91
N ASN A 148 16.71 0.88 -11.48
CA ASN A 148 16.93 2.32 -11.50
C ASN A 148 18.14 2.69 -10.64
N LEU A 149 18.29 2.12 -9.43
CA LEU A 149 19.46 2.33 -8.58
C LEU A 149 20.75 1.82 -9.25
N ARG A 150 20.72 0.64 -9.90
CA ARG A 150 21.84 0.11 -10.67
C ARG A 150 22.17 0.96 -11.89
N ALA A 151 21.19 1.63 -12.49
CA ALA A 151 21.35 2.55 -13.60
C ALA A 151 21.87 3.94 -13.20
N GLY A 152 22.11 4.17 -11.88
CA GLY A 152 22.75 5.37 -11.38
C GLY A 152 21.82 6.42 -10.75
N TYR A 153 20.56 6.06 -10.43
CA TYR A 153 19.78 6.87 -9.52
C TYR A 153 20.32 6.74 -8.10
N ASP A 154 20.20 7.81 -7.33
CA ASP A 154 20.69 7.90 -5.95
C ASP A 154 19.75 7.21 -4.95
N GLY A 155 18.47 7.20 -5.27
CA GLY A 155 17.43 6.54 -4.51
C GLY A 155 16.20 6.26 -5.36
N ALA A 156 15.24 5.55 -4.76
CA ALA A 156 13.93 5.28 -5.34
C ALA A 156 12.85 5.66 -4.34
N TRP A 157 11.80 6.30 -4.80
CA TRP A 157 10.62 6.71 -4.06
C TRP A 157 9.43 5.79 -4.33
N LEU A 158 8.49 5.70 -3.42
CA LEU A 158 7.38 4.74 -3.38
C LEU A 158 7.89 3.29 -3.32
N CYS A 159 8.91 3.08 -2.50
CA CYS A 159 9.38 1.75 -2.14
C CYS A 159 8.65 1.23 -0.91
N PHE A 160 8.44 -0.09 -0.87
CA PHE A 160 7.78 -0.78 0.22
C PHE A 160 8.72 -1.77 0.89
N ALA A 161 8.66 -1.84 2.22
CA ALA A 161 9.61 -2.64 2.99
C ALA A 161 9.54 -4.14 2.67
N ASN A 162 8.34 -4.66 2.39
CA ASN A 162 8.12 -6.06 2.04
C ASN A 162 8.47 -6.42 0.59
N PHE A 163 8.65 -5.45 -0.30
CA PHE A 163 9.09 -5.63 -1.69
C PHE A 163 10.53 -5.14 -1.88
N GLU A 164 10.74 -3.88 -2.18
CA GLU A 164 12.06 -3.31 -2.46
C GLU A 164 13.02 -3.42 -1.27
N GLY A 165 12.49 -3.34 -0.04
CA GLY A 165 13.29 -3.58 1.17
C GLY A 165 13.84 -5.00 1.24
N VAL A 166 13.02 -5.99 0.89
CA VAL A 166 13.41 -7.40 0.81
C VAL A 166 14.39 -7.62 -0.34
N GLU A 167 14.08 -7.12 -1.52
CA GLU A 167 14.91 -7.28 -2.72
C GLU A 167 16.28 -6.66 -2.55
N ALA A 168 16.36 -5.42 -2.01
CA ALA A 168 17.63 -4.74 -1.75
C ALA A 168 18.49 -5.52 -0.74
N ARG A 169 17.87 -6.06 0.32
CA ARG A 169 18.56 -6.90 1.30
C ARG A 169 19.13 -8.17 0.68
N LEU A 170 18.33 -8.87 -0.14
CA LEU A 170 18.78 -10.09 -0.81
C LEU A 170 19.88 -9.83 -1.86
N ALA A 171 19.78 -8.68 -2.54
CA ALA A 171 20.79 -8.24 -3.50
C ALA A 171 22.07 -7.70 -2.85
N GLY A 172 22.10 -7.57 -1.52
CA GLY A 172 23.24 -7.00 -0.79
C GLY A 172 23.51 -5.53 -1.14
N MET A 173 22.45 -4.77 -1.49
CA MET A 173 22.61 -3.36 -1.83
C MET A 173 22.98 -2.52 -0.60
N ASP A 174 23.99 -1.66 -0.75
CA ASP A 174 24.37 -0.70 0.29
C ASP A 174 23.46 0.54 0.25
N ALA A 175 22.26 0.34 0.81
CA ALA A 175 21.21 1.34 0.82
C ALA A 175 20.54 1.45 2.20
N HIS A 176 19.94 2.62 2.46
CA HIS A 176 19.03 2.85 3.57
C HIS A 176 17.59 2.75 3.07
N PHE A 177 16.74 2.02 3.78
CA PHE A 177 15.29 2.16 3.65
C PHE A 177 14.83 3.18 4.69
N ILE A 178 14.42 4.37 4.24
CA ILE A 178 13.94 5.46 5.10
C ILE A 178 12.41 5.42 5.10
N ALA A 179 11.85 4.77 6.12
CA ALA A 179 10.40 4.67 6.29
C ALA A 179 9.80 5.94 6.90
N THR A 180 8.55 6.22 6.59
CA THR A 180 7.81 7.37 7.13
C THR A 180 7.81 7.43 8.66
N HIS A 181 7.55 6.29 9.33
CA HIS A 181 7.51 6.25 10.80
C HIS A 181 8.87 6.57 11.44
N GLN A 182 10.00 6.22 10.80
CA GLN A 182 11.35 6.51 11.32
C GLN A 182 11.64 8.01 11.38
N VAL A 183 10.97 8.79 10.54
CA VAL A 183 11.10 10.26 10.50
C VAL A 183 9.94 10.99 11.18
N GLY A 184 9.13 10.27 11.97
CA GLY A 184 8.00 10.84 12.71
C GLY A 184 6.85 11.29 11.81
N MET A 185 6.65 10.61 10.69
CA MET A 185 5.50 10.78 9.81
C MET A 185 4.52 9.61 9.98
N HIS A 186 3.23 9.88 9.76
CA HIS A 186 2.24 8.81 9.66
C HIS A 186 2.53 7.94 8.45
N ASN A 187 2.41 6.63 8.63
CA ASN A 187 2.49 5.69 7.53
C ASN A 187 1.23 5.79 6.65
N PHE A 188 1.40 5.70 5.34
CA PHE A 188 0.32 5.73 4.34
C PHE A 188 0.21 4.40 3.59
N SER A 189 1.20 3.52 3.76
CA SER A 189 1.31 2.26 3.00
C SER A 189 0.57 1.14 3.71
N ALA A 190 -0.71 1.03 3.38
CA ALA A 190 -1.60 0.00 3.88
C ALA A 190 -2.65 -0.30 2.82
N LEU A 191 -3.36 -1.41 2.95
CA LEU A 191 -4.53 -1.71 2.15
C LEU A 191 -5.76 -1.76 3.02
N GLU A 192 -6.72 -0.91 2.70
CA GLU A 192 -8.07 -0.93 3.28
C GLU A 192 -9.07 -1.51 2.29
N LEU A 193 -10.04 -2.20 2.85
CA LEU A 193 -11.20 -2.70 2.11
C LEU A 193 -12.28 -1.62 2.09
N PHE A 194 -12.88 -1.41 0.92
CA PHE A 194 -13.96 -0.45 0.70
C PHE A 194 -15.18 -1.10 0.07
N THR A 195 -16.35 -0.49 0.35
CA THR A 195 -17.62 -0.80 -0.31
C THR A 195 -18.42 0.50 -0.50
N SER A 196 -19.55 0.45 -1.23
CA SER A 196 -20.45 1.59 -1.28
C SER A 196 -21.43 1.60 -0.10
N GLN A 197 -21.89 2.79 0.27
CA GLN A 197 -22.96 2.97 1.25
C GLN A 197 -24.24 2.25 0.81
N GLY A 198 -24.55 2.23 -0.49
CA GLY A 198 -25.72 1.53 -1.05
C GLY A 198 -25.60 0.03 -0.84
N PHE A 199 -24.47 -0.57 -1.27
CA PHE A 199 -24.24 -2.01 -1.12
C PHE A 199 -24.20 -2.44 0.35
N LEU A 200 -23.60 -1.65 1.22
CA LEU A 200 -23.58 -1.89 2.66
C LEU A 200 -25.00 -1.89 3.26
N ALA A 201 -25.86 -0.95 2.83
CA ALA A 201 -27.24 -0.87 3.33
C ALA A 201 -28.12 -2.03 2.82
N GLU A 202 -27.91 -2.47 1.57
CA GLU A 202 -28.71 -3.54 0.95
C GLU A 202 -28.23 -4.94 1.35
N HIS A 203 -26.92 -5.10 1.61
CA HIS A 203 -26.28 -6.42 1.83
C HIS A 203 -25.34 -6.43 3.06
N PRO A 204 -25.78 -5.96 4.24
CA PRO A 204 -24.90 -5.85 5.41
C PRO A 204 -24.27 -7.20 5.84
N ASP A 205 -25.02 -8.30 5.73
CA ASP A 205 -24.53 -9.63 6.09
C ASP A 205 -23.46 -10.14 5.11
N VAL A 206 -23.57 -9.79 3.82
CA VAL A 206 -22.57 -10.12 2.81
C VAL A 206 -21.28 -9.35 3.09
N VAL A 207 -21.37 -8.04 3.36
CA VAL A 207 -20.23 -7.18 3.70
C VAL A 207 -19.53 -7.70 4.95
N ALA A 208 -20.29 -8.00 6.03
CA ALA A 208 -19.73 -8.57 7.25
C ALA A 208 -19.03 -9.92 7.00
N THR A 209 -19.64 -10.78 6.16
CA THR A 209 -19.08 -12.09 5.82
C THR A 209 -17.77 -11.95 5.05
N VAL A 210 -17.73 -11.13 4.00
CA VAL A 210 -16.51 -10.91 3.20
C VAL A 210 -15.39 -10.33 4.06
N THR A 211 -15.69 -9.28 4.84
CA THR A 211 -14.71 -8.66 5.76
C THR A 211 -14.13 -9.69 6.75
N ARG A 212 -14.98 -10.51 7.34
CA ARG A 212 -14.56 -11.57 8.27
C ARG A 212 -13.69 -12.63 7.58
N LEU A 213 -14.05 -13.04 6.36
CA LEU A 213 -13.30 -14.06 5.61
C LEU A 213 -11.93 -13.56 5.15
N ILE A 214 -11.81 -12.28 4.81
CA ILE A 214 -10.52 -11.63 4.54
C ILE A 214 -9.65 -11.66 5.81
N GLY A 215 -10.20 -11.28 6.97
CA GLY A 215 -9.50 -11.38 8.25
C GLY A 215 -9.08 -12.81 8.60
N GLN A 216 -9.92 -13.80 8.30
CA GLN A 216 -9.58 -15.21 8.48
C GLN A 216 -8.43 -15.65 7.54
N GLY A 217 -8.44 -15.18 6.30
CA GLY A 217 -7.34 -15.40 5.35
C GLY A 217 -6.03 -14.76 5.80
N ALA A 218 -6.10 -13.53 6.31
CA ALA A 218 -4.94 -12.84 6.90
C ALA A 218 -4.36 -13.66 8.08
N GLN A 219 -5.21 -14.16 8.97
CA GLN A 219 -4.77 -14.98 10.10
C GLN A 219 -4.12 -16.29 9.63
N LEU A 220 -4.71 -16.99 8.67
CA LEU A 220 -4.13 -18.22 8.11
C LEU A 220 -2.73 -17.96 7.55
N CYS A 221 -2.57 -16.92 6.74
CA CYS A 221 -1.28 -16.58 6.14
C CYS A 221 -0.22 -16.17 7.18
N ARG A 222 -0.63 -15.52 8.26
CA ARG A 222 0.27 -15.18 9.39
C ARG A 222 0.73 -16.41 10.15
N ASP A 223 -0.18 -17.35 10.38
CA ASP A 223 0.10 -18.55 11.18
C ASP A 223 0.90 -19.59 10.39
N ASP A 224 0.70 -19.65 9.06
CA ASP A 224 1.40 -20.58 8.18
C ASP A 224 1.86 -19.90 6.88
N PRO A 225 3.02 -19.21 6.90
CA PRO A 225 3.60 -18.58 5.69
C PRO A 225 3.94 -19.59 4.58
N ALA A 226 4.17 -20.89 4.91
CA ALA A 226 4.42 -21.90 3.89
C ALA A 226 3.13 -22.25 3.13
N GLN A 227 1.99 -22.31 3.84
CA GLN A 227 0.68 -22.44 3.20
C GLN A 227 0.35 -21.20 2.38
N ALA A 228 0.64 -20.00 2.87
CA ALA A 228 0.47 -18.76 2.12
C ALA A 228 1.25 -18.77 0.80
N ALA A 229 2.51 -19.19 0.81
CA ALA A 229 3.31 -19.36 -0.40
C ALA A 229 2.68 -20.38 -1.37
N ALA A 230 2.21 -21.51 -0.87
CA ALA A 230 1.54 -22.51 -1.69
C ALA A 230 0.24 -21.97 -2.32
N ILE A 231 -0.53 -21.15 -1.59
CA ILE A 231 -1.72 -20.47 -2.10
C ILE A 231 -1.35 -19.47 -3.20
N TRP A 232 -0.31 -18.65 -2.94
CA TRP A 232 0.19 -17.68 -3.92
C TRP A 232 0.52 -18.35 -5.25
N TYR A 233 1.37 -19.37 -5.24
CA TYR A 233 1.83 -20.03 -6.47
C TYR A 233 0.71 -20.75 -7.21
N ARG A 234 -0.27 -21.33 -6.50
CA ARG A 234 -1.46 -21.92 -7.16
C ARG A 234 -2.33 -20.86 -7.83
N TYR A 235 -2.58 -19.75 -7.15
CA TYR A 235 -3.47 -18.71 -7.64
C TYR A 235 -2.84 -17.89 -8.77
N SER A 236 -1.57 -17.52 -8.63
CA SER A 236 -0.84 -16.72 -9.62
C SER A 236 -0.32 -17.52 -10.81
N GLU A 237 -0.35 -18.85 -10.72
CA GLU A 237 0.20 -19.78 -11.72
C GLU A 237 1.68 -19.54 -12.03
N THR A 238 2.42 -18.94 -11.07
CA THR A 238 3.85 -18.65 -11.20
C THR A 238 4.72 -19.74 -10.56
N GLN A 239 5.98 -19.80 -11.00
CA GLN A 239 6.94 -20.73 -10.40
C GLN A 239 7.60 -20.12 -9.15
N PRO A 240 7.90 -20.93 -8.11
CA PRO A 240 8.61 -20.48 -6.93
C PRO A 240 9.97 -19.86 -7.26
N THR A 241 10.26 -18.73 -6.59
CA THR A 241 11.58 -18.09 -6.63
C THR A 241 12.00 -17.67 -5.22
N ALA A 242 13.31 -17.66 -4.95
CA ALA A 242 13.82 -17.24 -3.64
C ALA A 242 13.42 -15.82 -3.26
N LEU A 243 13.28 -14.92 -4.25
CA LEU A 243 12.80 -13.56 -4.02
C LEU A 243 11.34 -13.55 -3.61
N MET A 244 10.45 -14.23 -4.33
CA MET A 244 9.04 -14.28 -4.02
C MET A 244 8.76 -14.97 -2.68
N ASP A 245 9.49 -16.05 -2.38
CA ASP A 245 9.40 -16.72 -1.07
C ASP A 245 9.77 -15.75 0.07
N ALA A 246 10.82 -14.95 -0.11
CA ALA A 246 11.23 -13.96 0.88
C ALA A 246 10.22 -12.80 1.00
N ILE A 247 9.63 -12.34 -0.10
CA ILE A 247 8.57 -11.33 -0.11
C ILE A 247 7.34 -11.86 0.64
N ILE A 248 6.89 -13.07 0.35
CA ILE A 248 5.74 -13.68 1.04
C ILE A 248 6.03 -13.84 2.54
N ALA A 249 7.23 -14.29 2.90
CA ALA A 249 7.62 -14.45 4.30
C ALA A 249 7.67 -13.10 5.06
N ASP A 250 8.03 -12.01 4.39
CA ASP A 250 8.04 -10.65 4.96
C ASP A 250 6.62 -10.04 4.98
N THR A 251 5.78 -10.36 3.99
CA THR A 251 4.39 -9.89 3.89
C THR A 251 3.47 -10.53 4.94
N CYS A 252 3.58 -11.84 5.16
CA CYS A 252 2.67 -12.57 6.07
C CYS A 252 2.53 -11.93 7.46
N PRO A 253 3.59 -11.55 8.19
CA PRO A 253 3.46 -10.92 9.50
C PRO A 253 2.84 -9.50 9.46
N ARG A 254 2.76 -8.88 8.29
CA ARG A 254 2.20 -7.53 8.07
C ARG A 254 0.70 -7.56 7.78
N LEU A 255 0.13 -8.73 7.55
CA LEU A 255 -1.31 -8.89 7.37
C LEU A 255 -2.04 -8.58 8.68
N VAL A 256 -3.18 -7.90 8.59
CA VAL A 256 -3.97 -7.47 9.75
C VAL A 256 -5.17 -8.40 9.94
N ALA A 257 -5.25 -9.02 11.11
CA ALA A 257 -6.33 -9.93 11.47
C ALA A 257 -6.78 -9.67 12.93
N PRO A 258 -8.08 -9.45 13.17
CA PRO A 258 -9.14 -9.27 12.18
C PRO A 258 -8.93 -8.00 11.32
N VAL A 259 -9.68 -7.89 10.21
CA VAL A 259 -9.72 -6.61 9.46
C VAL A 259 -10.17 -5.51 10.42
N THR A 260 -9.32 -4.50 10.60
CA THR A 260 -9.49 -3.51 11.67
C THR A 260 -9.75 -2.14 11.07
N ARG A 261 -10.86 -1.53 11.51
CA ARG A 261 -11.22 -0.16 11.19
C ARG A 261 -10.66 0.77 12.25
N ASP A 262 -9.67 1.57 11.89
CA ASP A 262 -9.01 2.55 12.79
C ASP A 262 -9.11 3.97 12.22
N ALA A 263 -10.29 4.58 12.40
CA ALA A 263 -10.54 5.93 11.93
C ALA A 263 -9.58 6.97 12.57
N ALA A 264 -9.21 6.79 13.83
CA ALA A 264 -8.35 7.73 14.54
C ALA A 264 -6.94 7.79 13.94
N ARG A 265 -6.42 6.62 13.54
CA ARG A 265 -5.12 6.52 12.88
C ARG A 265 -5.10 7.21 11.53
N TRP A 266 -6.11 6.94 10.71
CA TRP A 266 -6.19 7.53 9.38
C TRP A 266 -6.51 9.02 9.41
N HIS A 267 -7.21 9.51 10.42
CA HIS A 267 -7.35 10.94 10.69
C HIS A 267 -5.99 11.60 10.95
N GLY A 268 -5.12 10.97 11.74
CA GLY A 268 -3.77 11.50 11.98
C GLY A 268 -2.96 11.61 10.69
N MET A 269 -3.07 10.64 9.79
CA MET A 269 -2.47 10.69 8.46
C MET A 269 -3.07 11.85 7.63
N TRP A 270 -4.39 11.94 7.56
CA TRP A 270 -5.08 13.02 6.85
C TRP A 270 -4.65 14.40 7.37
N GLU A 271 -4.67 14.61 8.70
CA GLU A 271 -4.25 15.88 9.31
C GLU A 271 -2.81 16.25 8.99
N GLN A 272 -1.92 15.28 8.91
CA GLN A 272 -0.53 15.53 8.56
C GLN A 272 -0.39 15.96 7.11
N PHE A 273 -1.05 15.27 6.19
CA PHE A 273 -0.97 15.59 4.77
C PHE A 273 -1.76 16.86 4.40
N ASP A 274 -2.87 17.14 5.09
CA ASP A 274 -3.59 18.40 4.93
C ASP A 274 -2.72 19.60 5.33
N ARG A 275 -1.98 19.52 6.44
CA ARG A 275 -1.01 20.54 6.84
C ARG A 275 0.12 20.76 5.83
N LEU A 276 0.46 19.75 5.05
CA LEU A 276 1.43 19.85 3.95
C LEU A 276 0.79 20.35 2.64
N GLY A 277 -0.52 20.64 2.65
CA GLY A 277 -1.26 21.10 1.47
C GLY A 277 -1.49 20.01 0.42
N LEU A 278 -1.45 18.74 0.83
CA LEU A 278 -1.55 17.59 -0.07
C LEU A 278 -2.97 17.02 -0.18
N SER A 279 -3.85 17.32 0.78
CA SER A 279 -5.23 16.84 0.75
C SER A 279 -6.11 17.69 -0.16
N GLN A 280 -6.90 17.02 -1.02
CA GLN A 280 -7.98 17.60 -1.81
C GLN A 280 -9.34 17.35 -1.15
N VAL A 281 -9.38 16.69 0.01
CA VAL A 281 -10.59 16.30 0.73
C VAL A 281 -10.59 16.96 2.09
N ASP A 282 -11.68 17.68 2.40
CA ASP A 282 -11.85 18.28 3.71
C ASP A 282 -12.11 17.24 4.81
N ARG A 283 -12.06 17.68 6.06
CA ARG A 283 -12.27 16.82 7.23
C ARG A 283 -13.60 16.08 7.18
N ALA A 284 -14.67 16.76 6.80
CA ALA A 284 -16.01 16.18 6.79
C ALA A 284 -16.13 15.08 5.71
N GLY A 285 -15.56 15.31 4.53
CA GLY A 285 -15.51 14.32 3.45
C GLY A 285 -14.67 13.10 3.82
N TYR A 286 -13.56 13.31 4.52
CA TYR A 286 -12.72 12.20 5.01
C TYR A 286 -13.39 11.40 6.12
N ASP A 287 -14.01 12.08 7.12
CA ASP A 287 -14.75 11.45 8.20
C ASP A 287 -15.92 10.59 7.68
N ALA A 288 -16.54 10.99 6.59
CA ALA A 288 -17.67 10.26 5.98
C ALA A 288 -17.29 8.85 5.47
N LEU A 289 -16.01 8.60 5.19
CA LEU A 289 -15.52 7.25 4.83
C LEU A 289 -15.67 6.27 6.00
N TYR A 290 -15.51 6.78 7.24
CA TYR A 290 -15.45 5.99 8.47
C TYR A 290 -16.75 6.09 9.31
N ALA A 291 -17.71 6.88 8.88
CA ALA A 291 -18.99 7.10 9.57
C ALA A 291 -19.91 5.86 9.50
#